data_0c2d478c899cc1d34781d1b794d1a513
#
_entry.id   0c2d478c899cc1d34781d1b794d1a513
#
_cell.length_a   1.000
_cell.length_b   1.000
_cell.length_c   1.000
_cell.angle_alpha   90.00
_cell.angle_beta   90.00
_cell.angle_gamma   90.00
#
_symmetry.space_group_name_H-M   'P 1'
#
loop_
_entity.id
_entity.type
_entity.pdbx_description
1 polymer ?
#
loop_
_entity_poly.entity_id
_entity_poly.type
_entity_poly.pdbx_seq_one_letter_code
_entity_poly.pdbx_strand_id
1 'polypeptide(L)'
;MKLAVMDYLNQKYHIVEEDFISAELSAVPAFNACDIGFDRSLIGAYGHDDRVCGYACLAALLQLDTPRRTAVCMLADKEEIGSVGNTGLDSDFSLHYIEYLADAAGADVKT
;
A
#
# COMPACT_ATOMS: atom_id res chain seq x y z
N MET A 1 16.14 -3.42 -28.84
CA MET A 1 14.97 -3.07 -28.00
C MET A 1 15.41 -2.79 -26.55
N LYS A 2 16.05 -3.72 -25.81
CA LYS A 2 16.48 -3.51 -24.40
C LYS A 2 17.26 -2.19 -24.24
N LEU A 3 18.34 -1.98 -24.99
CA LEU A 3 19.18 -0.78 -24.88
C LEU A 3 18.37 0.52 -25.06
N ALA A 4 17.48 0.59 -26.03
CA ALA A 4 16.68 1.79 -26.27
C ALA A 4 15.71 2.10 -25.11
N VAL A 5 15.17 1.06 -24.44
CA VAL A 5 14.35 1.23 -23.24
C VAL A 5 15.20 1.70 -22.07
N MET A 6 16.37 1.11 -21.88
CA MET A 6 17.30 1.51 -20.83
C MET A 6 17.79 2.94 -21.00
N ASP A 7 18.15 3.35 -22.23
CA ASP A 7 18.54 4.72 -22.54
C ASP A 7 17.42 5.71 -22.21
N TYR A 8 16.17 5.38 -22.58
CA TYR A 8 15.02 6.21 -22.25
C TYR A 8 14.79 6.34 -20.74
N LEU A 9 14.85 5.22 -20.00
CA LEU A 9 14.67 5.22 -18.55
C LEU A 9 15.80 5.99 -17.84
N ASN A 10 17.03 5.83 -18.32
CA ASN A 10 18.17 6.57 -17.77
C ASN A 10 18.05 8.07 -18.02
N GLN A 11 17.72 8.48 -19.24
CA GLN A 11 17.58 9.91 -19.58
C GLN A 11 16.46 10.59 -18.80
N LYS A 12 15.37 9.89 -18.56
CA LYS A 12 14.17 10.47 -17.95
C LYS A 12 14.12 10.34 -16.42
N TYR A 13 14.63 9.24 -15.90
CA TYR A 13 14.47 8.88 -14.48
C TYR A 13 15.79 8.54 -13.79
N HIS A 14 16.92 8.58 -14.50
CA HIS A 14 18.25 8.19 -14.01
C HIS A 14 18.34 6.73 -13.53
N ILE A 15 17.45 5.86 -14.04
CA ILE A 15 17.44 4.43 -13.75
C ILE A 15 18.51 3.73 -14.57
N VAL A 16 19.29 2.87 -13.94
CA VAL A 16 20.31 2.01 -14.55
C VAL A 16 19.91 0.54 -14.46
N GLU A 17 20.65 -0.35 -15.14
CA GLU A 17 20.29 -1.78 -15.21
C GLU A 17 20.34 -2.45 -13.83
N GLU A 18 21.23 -2.02 -12.96
CA GLU A 18 21.41 -2.53 -11.61
C GLU A 18 20.18 -2.28 -10.73
N ASP A 19 19.41 -1.22 -10.98
CA ASP A 19 18.21 -0.91 -10.23
C ASP A 19 17.12 -1.99 -10.41
N PHE A 20 17.16 -2.73 -11.54
CA PHE A 20 16.19 -3.80 -11.80
C PHE A 20 16.46 -5.10 -11.05
N ILE A 21 17.63 -5.24 -10.39
CA ILE A 21 17.97 -6.45 -9.64
C ILE A 21 17.00 -6.66 -8.46
N SER A 22 16.58 -5.56 -7.82
CA SER A 22 15.67 -5.56 -6.67
C SER A 22 14.32 -4.88 -6.94
N ALA A 23 14.05 -4.50 -8.19
CA ALA A 23 12.82 -3.80 -8.55
C ALA A 23 11.63 -4.77 -8.64
N GLU A 24 10.50 -4.37 -8.06
CA GLU A 24 9.20 -4.94 -8.35
C GLU A 24 8.51 -4.05 -9.41
N LEU A 25 8.12 -4.66 -10.53
CA LEU A 25 7.52 -3.95 -11.65
C LEU A 25 6.08 -4.40 -11.82
N SER A 26 5.15 -3.45 -11.80
CA SER A 26 3.73 -3.70 -12.01
C SER A 26 3.22 -2.90 -13.20
N ALA A 27 2.50 -3.56 -14.11
CA ALA A 27 1.78 -2.90 -15.19
C ALA A 27 0.38 -2.54 -14.70
N VAL A 28 0.07 -1.25 -14.64
CA VAL A 28 -1.19 -0.74 -14.12
C VAL A 28 -1.87 0.18 -15.14
N PRO A 29 -3.21 0.31 -15.11
CA PRO A 29 -3.92 1.31 -15.92
C PRO A 29 -3.44 2.72 -15.61
N ALA A 30 -3.26 3.54 -16.65
CA ALA A 30 -2.74 4.91 -16.55
C ALA A 30 -3.83 6.00 -16.66
N PHE A 31 -5.10 5.64 -16.59
CA PHE A 31 -6.19 6.62 -16.63
C PHE A 31 -6.42 7.29 -15.27
N ASN A 32 -6.90 8.52 -15.32
CA ASN A 32 -7.25 9.28 -14.13
C ASN A 32 -8.63 8.90 -13.60
N ALA A 33 -8.89 9.21 -12.33
CA ALA A 33 -10.24 9.17 -11.79
C ALA A 33 -11.17 10.09 -12.59
N CYS A 34 -12.40 9.63 -12.80
CA CYS A 34 -13.42 10.36 -13.56
C CYS A 34 -14.82 10.13 -12.99
N ASP A 35 -15.72 11.06 -13.30
CA ASP A 35 -17.14 10.92 -13.00
C ASP A 35 -17.77 9.82 -13.87
N ILE A 36 -18.67 9.03 -13.28
CA ILE A 36 -19.44 7.99 -13.95
C ILE A 36 -20.95 8.24 -13.71
N GLY A 37 -21.74 7.78 -14.67
CA GLY A 37 -23.19 7.96 -14.70
C GLY A 37 -23.63 9.19 -15.45
N PHE A 38 -24.88 9.20 -15.90
CA PHE A 38 -25.46 10.36 -16.62
C PHE A 38 -25.51 11.61 -15.75
N ASP A 39 -25.68 11.44 -14.46
CA ASP A 39 -25.74 12.48 -13.43
C ASP A 39 -24.39 12.72 -12.74
N ARG A 40 -23.34 12.00 -13.15
CA ARG A 40 -22.00 12.09 -12.56
C ARG A 40 -21.96 11.81 -11.04
N SER A 41 -22.88 10.99 -10.56
CA SER A 41 -23.01 10.69 -9.13
C SER A 41 -22.00 9.65 -8.61
N LEU A 42 -21.28 8.97 -9.50
CA LEU A 42 -20.29 7.96 -9.17
C LEU A 42 -18.88 8.39 -9.59
N ILE A 43 -17.88 7.85 -8.94
CA ILE A 43 -16.46 8.02 -9.28
C ILE A 43 -15.90 6.69 -9.76
N GLY A 44 -15.33 6.69 -10.97
CA GLY A 44 -14.56 5.58 -11.50
C GLY A 44 -13.06 5.85 -11.33
N ALA A 45 -12.35 4.95 -10.69
CA ALA A 45 -10.91 5.09 -10.48
C ALA A 45 -10.24 3.72 -10.36
N TYR A 46 -9.06 3.58 -10.94
CA TYR A 46 -8.24 2.40 -10.70
C TYR A 46 -7.74 2.37 -9.25
N GLY A 47 -7.87 1.22 -8.61
CA GLY A 47 -7.48 1.03 -7.22
C GLY A 47 -8.40 1.77 -6.23
N HIS A 48 -9.63 2.10 -6.64
CA HIS A 48 -10.65 2.64 -5.75
C HIS A 48 -10.93 1.64 -4.62
N ASP A 49 -11.17 0.40 -4.96
CA ASP A 49 -10.99 -0.73 -4.07
C ASP A 49 -9.49 -1.08 -4.04
N ASP A 50 -8.79 -1.08 -2.93
CA ASP A 50 -9.31 -0.89 -1.56
C ASP A 50 -8.90 0.47 -0.93
N ARG A 51 -8.44 1.45 -1.75
CA ARG A 51 -8.02 2.77 -1.25
C ARG A 51 -9.11 3.52 -0.50
N VAL A 52 -10.38 3.33 -0.86
CA VAL A 52 -11.51 3.93 -0.15
C VAL A 52 -11.60 3.42 1.28
N CYS A 53 -11.38 2.13 1.50
CA CYS A 53 -11.34 1.50 2.82
C CYS A 53 -10.07 1.93 3.58
N GLY A 54 -8.93 1.92 2.92
CA GLY A 54 -7.66 2.40 3.49
C GLY A 54 -7.74 3.85 3.94
N TYR A 55 -8.36 4.72 3.13
CA TYR A 55 -8.60 6.12 3.50
C TYR A 55 -9.50 6.23 4.74
N ALA A 56 -10.59 5.46 4.80
CA ALA A 56 -11.50 5.48 5.94
C ALA A 56 -10.82 5.04 7.24
N CYS A 57 -9.99 4.00 7.20
CA CYS A 57 -9.19 3.54 8.33
C CYS A 57 -8.19 4.61 8.81
N LEU A 58 -7.46 5.21 7.88
CA LEU A 58 -6.51 6.28 8.19
C LEU A 58 -7.21 7.52 8.75
N ALA A 59 -8.32 7.94 8.14
CA ALA A 59 -9.09 9.10 8.58
C ALA A 59 -9.67 8.88 9.99
N ALA A 60 -10.13 7.67 10.30
CA ALA A 60 -10.60 7.32 11.64
C ALA A 60 -9.47 7.45 12.67
N LEU A 61 -8.26 6.95 12.36
CA LEU A 61 -7.10 7.09 13.25
C LEU A 61 -6.73 8.56 13.49
N LEU A 62 -6.69 9.36 12.42
CA LEU A 62 -6.31 10.77 12.50
C LEU A 62 -7.34 11.65 13.26
N GLN A 63 -8.57 11.18 13.40
CA GLN A 63 -9.63 11.87 14.17
C GLN A 63 -9.61 11.50 15.66
N LEU A 64 -8.78 10.56 16.08
CA LEU A 64 -8.64 10.24 17.50
C LEU A 64 -7.84 11.34 18.20
N ASP A 65 -8.44 11.95 19.20
CA ASP A 65 -7.75 12.94 20.06
C ASP A 65 -6.89 12.22 21.12
N THR A 66 -7.54 11.49 22.02
CA THR A 66 -6.81 10.77 23.09
C THR A 66 -7.37 9.36 23.22
N PRO A 67 -6.82 8.37 22.50
CA PRO A 67 -7.31 7.01 22.58
C PRO A 67 -6.99 6.39 23.94
N ARG A 68 -7.94 5.63 24.49
CA ARG A 68 -7.77 4.92 25.78
C ARG A 68 -6.81 3.74 25.70
N ARG A 69 -6.53 3.25 24.50
CA ARG A 69 -5.58 2.16 24.20
C ARG A 69 -4.78 2.57 22.97
N THR A 70 -3.64 1.95 22.76
CA THR A 70 -2.86 2.13 21.52
C THR A 70 -3.74 1.85 20.31
N ALA A 71 -3.85 2.82 19.42
CA ALA A 71 -4.57 2.68 18.16
C ALA A 71 -3.55 2.56 17.02
N VAL A 72 -3.73 1.55 16.18
CA VAL A 72 -2.85 1.27 15.04
C VAL A 72 -3.71 1.19 13.78
N CYS A 73 -3.29 1.86 12.72
CA CYS A 73 -3.81 1.67 11.38
C CYS A 73 -2.72 0.99 10.55
N MET A 74 -2.98 -0.22 10.10
CA MET A 74 -2.07 -0.98 9.26
C MET A 74 -2.70 -1.12 7.88
N LEU A 75 -2.00 -0.64 6.85
CA LEU A 75 -2.39 -0.77 5.45
C LEU A 75 -1.52 -1.85 4.82
N ALA A 76 -2.12 -2.99 4.57
CA ALA A 76 -1.44 -4.14 3.97
C ALA A 76 -1.55 -4.11 2.46
N ASP A 77 -0.50 -4.55 1.77
CA ASP A 77 -0.46 -4.69 0.32
C ASP A 77 -1.02 -6.06 -0.12
N LYS A 78 -1.38 -6.16 -1.40
CA LYS A 78 -1.73 -7.44 -2.06
C LYS A 78 -2.95 -8.18 -1.49
N GLU A 79 -3.91 -7.44 -0.93
CA GLU A 79 -5.14 -8.03 -0.38
C GLU A 79 -5.93 -8.81 -1.45
N GLU A 80 -6.12 -8.23 -2.63
CA GLU A 80 -6.91 -8.78 -3.73
C GLU A 80 -6.38 -10.12 -4.29
N ILE A 81 -5.11 -10.40 -4.12
CA ILE A 81 -4.49 -11.66 -4.53
C ILE A 81 -4.31 -12.65 -3.37
N GLY A 82 -4.94 -12.40 -2.22
CA GLY A 82 -4.94 -13.27 -1.05
C GLY A 82 -3.91 -12.92 0.00
N SER A 83 -3.54 -11.63 0.12
CA SER A 83 -2.63 -11.10 1.15
C SER A 83 -1.24 -11.75 1.16
N VAL A 84 -0.83 -12.37 0.06
CA VAL A 84 0.43 -13.10 -0.08
C VAL A 84 1.64 -12.20 -0.27
N GLY A 85 2.83 -12.78 -0.13
CA GLY A 85 4.10 -12.07 -0.30
C GLY A 85 4.62 -11.43 1.00
N ASN A 86 5.76 -10.76 0.91
CA ASN A 86 6.45 -10.19 2.07
C ASN A 86 5.88 -8.85 2.55
N THR A 87 4.93 -8.28 1.84
CA THR A 87 4.22 -7.02 2.16
C THR A 87 2.73 -7.23 2.42
N GLY A 88 2.21 -8.43 2.18
CA GLY A 88 0.83 -8.82 2.46
C GLY A 88 0.58 -9.10 3.94
N LEU A 89 -0.69 -9.16 4.32
CA LEU A 89 -1.07 -9.38 5.72
C LEU A 89 -0.69 -10.79 6.23
N ASP A 90 -0.55 -11.76 5.33
CA ASP A 90 -0.14 -13.15 5.63
C ASP A 90 1.37 -13.30 5.84
N SER A 91 2.12 -12.20 5.82
CA SER A 91 3.56 -12.20 6.04
C SER A 91 3.92 -12.20 7.54
N ASP A 92 5.02 -12.84 7.90
CA ASP A 92 5.60 -12.78 9.24
C ASP A 92 5.94 -11.35 9.67
N PHE A 93 6.17 -10.44 8.71
CA PHE A 93 6.42 -9.03 8.98
C PHE A 93 5.28 -8.38 9.78
N SER A 94 4.03 -8.65 9.42
CA SER A 94 2.86 -8.12 10.12
C SER A 94 2.81 -8.56 11.59
N LEU A 95 3.10 -9.84 11.83
CA LEU A 95 3.15 -10.41 13.18
C LEU A 95 4.29 -9.81 13.99
N HIS A 96 5.51 -9.81 13.45
CA HIS A 96 6.68 -9.24 14.12
C HIS A 96 6.52 -7.75 14.40
N TYR A 97 5.84 -7.02 13.52
CA TYR A 97 5.56 -5.60 13.75
C TYR A 97 4.63 -5.38 14.96
N ILE A 98 3.60 -6.19 15.10
CA ILE A 98 2.69 -6.15 16.26
C ILE A 98 3.43 -6.53 17.56
N GLU A 99 4.25 -7.57 17.52
CA GLU A 99 5.09 -7.98 18.66
C GLU A 99 6.02 -6.84 19.08
N TYR A 100 6.70 -6.22 18.13
CA TYR A 100 7.60 -5.09 18.38
C TYR A 100 6.87 -3.90 19.01
N LEU A 101 5.67 -3.56 18.54
CA LEU A 101 4.86 -2.49 19.12
C LEU A 101 4.42 -2.83 20.55
N ALA A 102 4.05 -4.07 20.81
CA ALA A 102 3.65 -4.53 22.13
C ALA A 102 4.80 -4.46 23.11
N ASP A 103 5.97 -4.93 22.74
CA ASP A 103 7.19 -4.82 23.53
C ASP A 103 7.53 -3.36 23.86
N ALA A 104 7.48 -2.48 22.86
CA ALA A 104 7.72 -1.06 23.05
C ALA A 104 6.69 -0.39 23.99
N ALA A 105 5.48 -0.91 24.03
CA ALA A 105 4.41 -0.48 24.94
C ALA A 105 4.45 -1.15 26.32
N GLY A 106 5.38 -2.08 26.56
CA GLY A 106 5.45 -2.87 27.80
C GLY A 106 4.27 -3.84 27.96
N ALA A 107 3.66 -4.24 26.87
CA ALA A 107 2.54 -5.19 26.85
C ALA A 107 3.05 -6.61 26.60
N ASP A 108 2.48 -7.59 27.31
CA ASP A 108 2.75 -9.00 27.07
C ASP A 108 1.83 -9.51 25.94
N VAL A 109 2.43 -9.91 24.81
CA VAL A 109 1.69 -10.56 23.72
C VAL A 109 1.53 -12.02 24.10
N LYS A 110 0.39 -12.37 24.62
CA LYS A 110 0.01 -13.78 24.77
C LYS A 110 -0.33 -14.34 23.40
N THR A 111 0.59 -15.10 22.85
CA THR A 111 0.39 -15.94 21.67
C THR A 111 -0.61 -17.05 21.93
#